data_2697b0f7f28afa68dd5a2a54640cc0f7
#
_entry.id   2697b0f7f28afa68dd5a2a54640cc0f7
#
_cell.length_a   1.000
_cell.length_b   1.000
_cell.length_c   1.000
_cell.angle_alpha   90.00
_cell.angle_beta   90.00
_cell.angle_gamma   90.00
#
_symmetry.space_group_name_H-M   'P 1'
#
loop_
_entity.id
_entity.type
_entity.pdbx_description
1 polymer ?
#
loop_
_entity_poly.entity_id
_entity_poly.type
_entity_poly.pdbx_seq_one_letter_code
_entity_poly.pdbx_strand_id
1 'polypeptide(L)'
;MPLFLLFSACREHLLYKEFKPLEHWNRTEVLCFEDSFDFVPGHTEALVLTIYLRNDNSYPYTNLSLNADIFLADTTYHELIDISLIKENGRWAGSGWGSMFTHEAFSKKLPALSSFKIELSHAMQDERLQGIRNVGVCLRAE
;
A
#
# COMPACT_ATOMS: atom_id res chain seq x y z
N MET A 1 45.37 -3.66 -4.52
CA MET A 1 44.23 -4.32 -5.12
C MET A 1 42.95 -3.66 -4.58
N PRO A 2 42.21 -2.99 -5.44
CA PRO A 2 40.91 -2.49 -4.98
C PRO A 2 40.00 -3.69 -4.78
N LEU A 3 39.55 -3.89 -3.55
CA LEU A 3 38.50 -4.82 -3.22
C LEU A 3 37.19 -4.24 -3.77
N PHE A 4 36.80 -4.65 -4.96
CA PHE A 4 35.45 -4.42 -5.43
C PHE A 4 34.53 -5.31 -4.59
N LEU A 5 34.04 -4.77 -3.49
CA LEU A 5 32.84 -5.28 -2.87
C LEU A 5 31.72 -5.12 -3.92
N LEU A 6 31.50 -6.17 -4.67
CA LEU A 6 30.28 -6.35 -5.40
C LEU A 6 29.18 -6.45 -4.34
N PHE A 7 28.67 -5.29 -3.94
CA PHE A 7 27.36 -5.24 -3.34
C PHE A 7 26.39 -5.63 -4.46
N SER A 8 26.15 -6.94 -4.58
CA SER A 8 24.93 -7.39 -5.20
C SER A 8 23.80 -7.04 -4.24
N ALA A 9 23.56 -5.75 -4.08
CA ALA A 9 22.35 -5.29 -3.48
C ALA A 9 21.24 -5.83 -4.37
N CYS A 10 20.39 -6.72 -3.83
CA CYS A 10 19.07 -6.92 -4.36
C CYS A 10 18.40 -5.56 -4.32
N ARG A 11 18.63 -4.76 -5.34
CA ARG A 11 17.97 -3.48 -5.50
C ARG A 11 16.56 -3.81 -5.92
N GLU A 12 15.67 -3.84 -4.93
CA GLU A 12 14.27 -3.72 -5.21
C GLU A 12 14.09 -2.46 -6.04
N HIS A 13 13.68 -2.64 -7.28
CA HIS A 13 13.49 -1.51 -8.19
C HIS A 13 12.13 -0.91 -7.93
N LEU A 14 12.12 0.30 -7.38
CA LEU A 14 10.89 1.03 -7.15
C LEU A 14 10.33 1.54 -8.47
N LEU A 15 9.16 1.05 -8.85
CA LEU A 15 8.46 1.45 -10.07
C LEU A 15 7.42 2.54 -9.82
N TYR A 16 6.77 2.50 -8.66
CA TYR A 16 5.69 3.42 -8.33
C TYR A 16 5.59 3.58 -6.82
N LYS A 17 5.36 4.81 -6.38
CA LYS A 17 5.06 5.12 -4.99
C LYS A 17 4.26 6.42 -4.92
N GLU A 18 3.08 6.34 -4.33
CA GLU A 18 2.23 7.50 -4.09
C GLU A 18 1.50 7.35 -2.78
N PHE A 19 1.47 8.42 -1.98
CA PHE A 19 0.66 8.55 -0.78
C PHE A 19 -0.35 9.67 -0.99
N LYS A 20 -1.63 9.35 -0.79
CA LYS A 20 -2.71 10.33 -0.87
C LYS A 20 -3.11 10.78 0.54
N PRO A 21 -3.05 12.10 0.82
CA PRO A 21 -3.47 12.62 2.12
C PRO A 21 -4.99 12.63 2.25
N LEU A 22 -5.46 12.44 3.48
CA LEU A 22 -6.88 12.45 3.82
C LEU A 22 -7.09 13.32 5.07
N GLU A 23 -8.16 14.13 5.07
CA GLU A 23 -8.69 14.72 6.30
C GLU A 23 -9.70 13.77 6.95
N HIS A 24 -10.64 13.30 6.15
CA HIS A 24 -11.60 12.26 6.48
C HIS A 24 -11.67 11.31 5.29
N TRP A 25 -11.99 10.07 5.55
CA TRP A 25 -12.23 9.12 4.48
C TRP A 25 -13.72 8.80 4.42
N ASN A 26 -14.40 9.38 3.46
CA ASN A 26 -15.81 9.08 3.23
C ASN A 26 -15.98 7.67 2.69
N ARG A 27 -17.03 6.98 3.14
CA ARG A 27 -17.32 5.62 2.69
C ARG A 27 -17.44 5.51 1.16
N THR A 28 -17.96 6.55 0.53
CA THR A 28 -18.14 6.60 -0.93
C THR A 28 -16.92 7.09 -1.68
N GLU A 29 -15.87 7.49 -0.96
CA GLU A 29 -14.65 8.00 -1.57
C GLU A 29 -13.72 6.86 -1.95
N VAL A 30 -13.48 6.72 -3.24
CA VAL A 30 -12.56 5.74 -3.80
C VAL A 30 -11.24 6.44 -4.14
N LEU A 31 -10.16 5.96 -3.54
CA LEU A 31 -8.82 6.44 -3.85
C LEU A 31 -8.27 5.65 -5.03
N CYS A 32 -7.91 6.33 -6.09
CA CYS A 32 -7.43 5.72 -7.31
C CYS A 32 -5.93 5.96 -7.46
N PHE A 33 -5.19 4.87 -7.70
CA PHE A 33 -3.74 4.88 -7.98
C PHE A 33 -3.55 4.18 -9.32
N GLU A 34 -2.97 4.87 -10.29
CA GLU A 34 -2.73 4.28 -11.61
C GLU A 34 -1.47 4.83 -12.22
N ASP A 35 -0.79 4.01 -12.97
CA ASP A 35 0.37 4.39 -13.75
C ASP A 35 0.61 3.37 -14.88
N SER A 36 1.43 3.78 -15.82
CA SER A 36 1.95 2.92 -16.88
C SER A 36 3.44 3.15 -17.02
N PHE A 37 4.18 2.10 -17.31
CA PHE A 37 5.62 2.17 -17.49
C PHE A 37 6.03 1.38 -18.72
N ASP A 38 7.18 1.75 -19.27
CA ASP A 38 7.74 1.04 -20.41
C ASP A 38 8.09 -0.38 -19.99
N PHE A 39 7.50 -1.33 -20.70
CA PHE A 39 7.83 -2.73 -20.52
C PHE A 39 9.16 -3.02 -21.20
N VAL A 40 10.12 -3.53 -20.44
CA VAL A 40 11.38 -4.01 -20.99
C VAL A 40 11.22 -5.49 -21.32
N PRO A 41 11.20 -5.89 -22.60
CA PRO A 41 11.09 -7.30 -22.99
C PRO A 41 12.21 -8.12 -22.36
N GLY A 42 11.88 -9.27 -21.77
CA GLY A 42 12.84 -10.16 -21.13
C GLY A 42 12.96 -10.00 -19.62
N HIS A 43 12.39 -8.97 -19.03
CA HIS A 43 12.22 -8.88 -17.59
C HIS A 43 10.91 -9.54 -17.19
N THR A 44 11.00 -10.78 -16.72
CA THR A 44 9.87 -11.56 -16.22
C THR A 44 9.79 -11.52 -14.69
N GLU A 45 10.40 -10.52 -14.09
CA GLU A 45 10.44 -10.40 -12.65
C GLU A 45 9.05 -10.12 -12.08
N ALA A 46 8.71 -10.84 -11.02
CA ALA A 46 7.49 -10.58 -10.29
C ALA A 46 7.55 -9.21 -9.65
N LEU A 47 6.41 -8.55 -9.60
CA LEU A 47 6.26 -7.28 -8.91
C LEU A 47 5.65 -7.52 -7.54
N VAL A 48 5.99 -6.67 -6.59
CA VAL A 48 5.37 -6.67 -5.26
C VAL A 48 4.59 -5.39 -5.08
N LEU A 49 3.28 -5.53 -4.95
CA LEU A 49 2.38 -4.46 -4.58
C LEU A 49 2.30 -4.39 -3.07
N THR A 50 2.49 -3.20 -2.51
CA THR A 50 2.31 -2.96 -1.08
C THR A 50 1.36 -1.79 -0.87
N ILE A 51 0.39 -1.98 0.02
CA ILE A 51 -0.53 -0.93 0.44
C ILE A 51 -0.13 -0.51 1.85
N TYR A 52 0.07 0.79 2.03
CA TYR A 52 0.39 1.41 3.31
C TYR A 52 -0.75 2.29 3.77
N LEU A 53 -0.88 2.44 5.07
CA LEU A 53 -1.74 3.45 5.65
C LEU A 53 -1.05 4.13 6.83
N ARG A 54 -1.43 5.38 7.05
CA ARG A 54 -1.00 6.14 8.22
C ARG A 54 -2.21 6.59 9.00
N ASN A 55 -2.20 6.31 10.29
CA ASN A 55 -3.21 6.79 11.20
C ASN A 55 -2.59 7.70 12.27
N ASP A 56 -3.41 8.53 12.86
CA ASP A 56 -3.05 9.29 14.05
C ASP A 56 -3.81 8.78 15.27
N ASN A 57 -3.61 9.43 16.43
CA ASN A 57 -4.24 9.04 17.68
C ASN A 57 -5.76 9.28 17.73
N SER A 58 -6.33 9.98 16.76
CA SER A 58 -7.76 10.20 16.69
C SER A 58 -8.54 9.04 16.06
N TYR A 59 -7.82 8.07 15.46
CA TYR A 59 -8.45 6.90 14.88
C TYR A 59 -9.11 6.07 15.98
N PRO A 60 -10.46 5.85 15.92
CA PRO A 60 -11.21 5.33 17.06
C PRO A 60 -11.25 3.81 17.17
N TYR A 61 -10.64 3.09 16.24
CA TYR A 61 -10.72 1.63 16.19
C TYR A 61 -9.33 0.99 16.31
N THR A 62 -9.32 -0.32 16.62
CA THR A 62 -8.10 -1.12 16.69
C THR A 62 -7.79 -1.86 15.40
N ASN A 63 -8.74 -1.82 14.45
CA ASN A 63 -8.61 -2.47 13.15
C ASN A 63 -9.07 -1.54 12.04
N LEU A 64 -8.68 -1.86 10.84
CA LEU A 64 -9.17 -1.21 9.63
C LEU A 64 -9.51 -2.27 8.59
N SER A 65 -10.67 -2.14 7.97
CA SER A 65 -11.08 -2.96 6.83
C SER A 65 -11.10 -2.11 5.57
N LEU A 66 -10.49 -2.63 4.52
CA LEU A 66 -10.37 -1.98 3.21
C LEU A 66 -10.91 -2.90 2.11
N ASN A 67 -11.53 -2.29 1.11
CA ASN A 67 -11.75 -2.92 -0.18
C ASN A 67 -10.67 -2.46 -1.14
N ALA A 68 -10.01 -3.40 -1.80
CA ALA A 68 -9.02 -3.11 -2.82
C ALA A 68 -9.41 -3.80 -4.13
N ASP A 69 -9.57 -3.01 -5.18
CA ASP A 69 -9.78 -3.51 -6.53
C ASP A 69 -8.51 -3.22 -7.34
N ILE A 70 -7.89 -4.29 -7.83
CA ILE A 70 -6.62 -4.23 -8.55
C ILE A 70 -6.89 -4.63 -9.99
N PHE A 71 -6.80 -3.66 -10.89
CA PHE A 71 -7.06 -3.85 -12.31
C PHE A 71 -5.72 -3.95 -13.06
N LEU A 72 -5.48 -5.09 -13.66
CA LEU A 72 -4.38 -5.33 -14.58
C LEU A 72 -4.95 -5.45 -16.00
N ALA A 73 -4.10 -5.56 -17.01
CA ALA A 73 -4.53 -5.57 -18.41
C ALA A 73 -5.59 -6.65 -18.72
N ASP A 74 -5.45 -7.83 -18.13
CA ASP A 74 -6.27 -9.01 -18.42
C ASP A 74 -6.88 -9.65 -17.19
N THR A 75 -6.64 -9.10 -16.00
CA THR A 75 -7.05 -9.69 -14.72
C THR A 75 -7.45 -8.61 -13.74
N THR A 76 -8.50 -8.88 -12.98
CA THR A 76 -8.92 -8.02 -11.87
C THR A 76 -8.93 -8.83 -10.58
N TYR A 77 -8.33 -8.28 -9.53
CA TYR A 77 -8.38 -8.86 -8.19
C TYR A 77 -9.25 -7.99 -7.29
N HIS A 78 -10.10 -8.64 -6.51
CA HIS A 78 -10.90 -7.99 -5.47
C HIS A 78 -10.45 -8.55 -4.12
N GLU A 79 -9.94 -7.67 -3.27
CA GLU A 79 -9.43 -8.06 -1.96
C GLU A 79 -10.19 -7.31 -0.87
N LEU A 80 -10.65 -8.05 0.13
CA LEU A 80 -11.08 -7.48 1.39
C LEU A 80 -9.93 -7.64 2.38
N ILE A 81 -9.41 -6.52 2.86
CA ILE A 81 -8.22 -6.49 3.70
C ILE A 81 -8.64 -6.08 5.10
N ASP A 82 -8.41 -6.95 6.07
CA ASP A 82 -8.57 -6.65 7.48
C ASP A 82 -7.20 -6.57 8.14
N ILE A 83 -6.90 -5.43 8.74
CA ILE A 83 -5.63 -5.20 9.39
C ILE A 83 -5.82 -4.80 10.85
N SER A 84 -5.08 -5.44 11.76
CA SER A 84 -4.96 -4.98 13.13
C SER A 84 -3.91 -3.88 13.22
N LEU A 85 -4.29 -2.74 13.80
CA LEU A 85 -3.44 -1.57 13.93
C LEU A 85 -2.72 -1.49 15.27
N ILE A 86 -3.01 -2.42 16.18
CA ILE A 86 -2.44 -2.44 17.51
C ILE A 86 -1.65 -3.72 17.77
N LYS A 87 -0.66 -3.61 18.67
CA LYS A 87 0.06 -4.74 19.25
C LYS A 87 -0.71 -5.32 20.43
N GLU A 88 -0.27 -6.50 20.90
CA GLU A 88 -0.85 -7.15 22.09
C GLU A 88 -0.86 -6.26 23.34
N ASN A 89 0.11 -5.33 23.44
CA ASN A 89 0.19 -4.38 24.56
C ASN A 89 -0.75 -3.16 24.41
N GLY A 90 -1.60 -3.13 23.40
CA GLY A 90 -2.53 -2.03 23.13
C GLY A 90 -1.93 -0.80 22.45
N ARG A 91 -0.66 -0.83 22.11
CA ARG A 91 0.00 0.26 21.37
C ARG A 91 -0.16 0.08 19.86
N TRP A 92 -0.08 1.19 19.12
CA TRP A 92 -0.07 1.15 17.66
C TRP A 92 1.06 0.27 17.14
N ALA A 93 0.74 -0.65 16.22
CA ALA A 93 1.69 -1.61 15.67
C ALA A 93 2.64 -0.99 14.64
N GLY A 94 2.20 0.07 13.99
CA GLY A 94 2.98 0.73 12.95
C GLY A 94 4.19 1.46 13.47
N SER A 95 5.14 1.73 12.59
CA SER A 95 6.27 2.59 12.89
C SER A 95 5.78 4.03 13.00
N GLY A 96 6.09 4.68 14.13
CA GLY A 96 5.57 5.99 14.44
C GLY A 96 6.66 7.05 14.57
N TRP A 97 6.28 8.26 14.16
CA TRP A 97 7.02 9.48 14.46
C TRP A 97 6.01 10.52 14.96
N GLY A 98 6.20 10.98 16.18
CA GLY A 98 5.22 11.85 16.82
C GLY A 98 3.88 11.15 17.05
N SER A 99 2.81 11.69 16.49
CA SER A 99 1.45 11.15 16.60
C SER A 99 0.99 10.39 15.34
N MET A 100 1.87 10.14 14.40
CA MET A 100 1.57 9.49 13.12
C MET A 100 2.18 8.09 13.07
N PHE A 101 1.41 7.09 12.67
CA PHE A 101 1.83 5.69 12.63
C PHE A 101 1.60 5.12 11.24
N THR A 102 2.66 4.54 10.67
CA THR A 102 2.63 3.94 9.33
C THR A 102 2.57 2.43 9.44
N HIS A 103 1.61 1.84 8.75
CA HIS A 103 1.39 0.39 8.71
C HIS A 103 1.52 -0.12 7.29
N GLU A 104 2.13 -1.29 7.13
CA GLU A 104 2.03 -2.08 5.92
C GLU A 104 0.75 -2.91 6.01
N ALA A 105 -0.28 -2.50 5.28
CA ALA A 105 -1.60 -3.09 5.37
C ALA A 105 -1.73 -4.37 4.58
N PHE A 106 -1.04 -4.47 3.46
CA PHE A 106 -1.22 -5.56 2.52
C PHE A 106 -0.03 -5.63 1.56
N SER A 107 0.34 -6.86 1.20
CA SER A 107 1.37 -7.10 0.18
C SER A 107 0.93 -8.26 -0.71
N LYS A 108 1.13 -8.11 -2.01
CA LYS A 108 0.75 -9.12 -3.00
C LYS A 108 1.77 -9.17 -4.13
N LYS A 109 2.18 -10.38 -4.50
CA LYS A 109 2.98 -10.58 -5.70
C LYS A 109 2.08 -10.51 -6.93
N LEU A 110 2.52 -9.75 -7.91
CA LEU A 110 1.84 -9.60 -9.19
C LEU A 110 2.74 -10.08 -10.32
N PRO A 111 2.18 -10.54 -11.45
CA PRO A 111 2.99 -10.83 -12.63
C PRO A 111 3.60 -9.54 -13.18
N ALA A 112 4.61 -9.67 -14.03
CA ALA A 112 5.16 -8.53 -14.76
C ALA A 112 4.05 -7.84 -15.53
N LEU A 113 3.97 -6.52 -15.40
CA LEU A 113 2.92 -5.71 -16.02
C LEU A 113 3.48 -4.37 -16.47
N SER A 114 2.80 -3.74 -17.44
CA SER A 114 3.16 -2.42 -17.95
C SER A 114 2.22 -1.32 -17.46
N SER A 115 1.07 -1.66 -16.93
CA SER A 115 0.10 -0.71 -16.40
C SER A 115 -0.72 -1.34 -15.30
N PHE A 116 -1.20 -0.52 -14.38
CA PHE A 116 -2.08 -0.94 -13.30
C PHE A 116 -3.03 0.19 -12.92
N LYS A 117 -4.13 -0.20 -12.31
CA LYS A 117 -5.04 0.71 -11.63
C LYS A 117 -5.50 0.05 -10.34
N ILE A 118 -5.41 0.78 -9.25
CA ILE A 118 -5.84 0.29 -7.94
C ILE A 118 -6.84 1.27 -7.36
N GLU A 119 -7.98 0.76 -6.95
CA GLU A 119 -9.03 1.52 -6.29
C GLU A 119 -9.18 1.03 -4.86
N LEU A 120 -9.03 1.94 -3.90
CA LEU A 120 -9.13 1.64 -2.47
C LEU A 120 -10.28 2.42 -1.85
N SER A 121 -11.10 1.72 -1.06
CA SER A 121 -12.12 2.32 -0.22
C SER A 121 -12.11 1.65 1.14
N HIS A 122 -12.58 2.36 2.18
CA HIS A 122 -12.69 1.72 3.48
C HIS A 122 -14.00 0.92 3.59
N ALA A 123 -13.95 -0.17 4.33
CA ALA A 123 -15.08 -1.06 4.57
C ALA A 123 -15.57 -0.99 6.03
N MET A 124 -15.31 0.14 6.71
CA MET A 124 -15.84 0.41 8.05
C MET A 124 -17.28 0.89 7.95
N GLN A 125 -18.01 0.85 9.07
CA GLN A 125 -19.41 1.29 9.11
C GLN A 125 -19.57 2.81 9.07
N ASP A 126 -18.54 3.55 9.44
CA ASP A 126 -18.54 4.99 9.47
C ASP A 126 -18.70 5.59 8.07
N GLU A 127 -19.59 6.55 7.91
CA GLU A 127 -19.69 7.31 6.66
C GLU A 127 -18.49 8.21 6.48
N ARG A 128 -17.96 8.76 7.56
CA ARG A 128 -16.76 9.61 7.59
C ARG A 128 -15.78 9.03 8.60
N LEU A 129 -14.79 8.32 8.09
CA LEU A 129 -13.77 7.71 8.93
C LEU A 129 -12.71 8.74 9.28
N GLN A 130 -12.51 8.97 10.57
CA GLN A 130 -11.51 9.90 11.09
C GLN A 130 -10.21 9.16 11.44
N GLY A 131 -9.11 9.87 11.39
CA GLY A 131 -7.84 9.39 11.91
C GLY A 131 -6.97 8.61 10.94
N ILE A 132 -7.45 8.31 9.74
CA ILE A 132 -6.62 7.81 8.65
C ILE A 132 -6.13 9.03 7.86
N ARG A 133 -4.84 9.29 7.91
CA ARG A 133 -4.24 10.52 7.39
C ARG A 133 -3.63 10.37 6.02
N ASN A 134 -3.18 9.18 5.67
CA ASN A 134 -2.62 8.87 4.37
C ASN A 134 -2.89 7.42 4.01
N VAL A 135 -3.10 7.19 2.72
CA VAL A 135 -3.10 5.86 2.13
C VAL A 135 -2.08 5.85 1.00
N GLY A 136 -1.22 4.86 1.00
CA GLY A 136 -0.13 4.77 0.04
C GLY A 136 -0.13 3.45 -0.72
N VAL A 137 0.34 3.52 -1.95
CA VAL A 137 0.58 2.36 -2.80
C VAL A 137 2.01 2.40 -3.31
N CYS A 138 2.67 1.26 -3.22
CA CYS A 138 4.04 1.08 -3.69
C CYS A 138 4.11 -0.16 -4.57
N LEU A 139 4.82 -0.05 -5.68
CA LEU A 139 5.06 -1.15 -6.58
C LEU A 139 6.56 -1.29 -6.80
N ARG A 140 7.10 -2.46 -6.48
CA ARG A 140 8.52 -2.78 -6.61
C ARG A 140 8.72 -4.02 -7.47
N ALA A 141 9.78 -4.02 -8.27
CA ALA A 141 10.27 -5.22 -8.93
C ALA A 141 11.20 -5.98 -7.97
N GLU A 142 11.03 -7.28 -7.88
CA GLU A 142 11.96 -8.15 -7.17
C GLU A 142 13.26 -8.33 -7.94
#